data_9c276929e6880f0ffd66e44c94779911
#
_entry.id   9c276929e6880f0ffd66e44c94779911
#
_cell.length_a   1.000
_cell.length_b   1.000
_cell.length_c   1.000
_cell.angle_alpha   90.00
_cell.angle_beta   90.00
_cell.angle_gamma   90.00
#
_symmetry.space_group_name_H-M   'P 1'
#
loop_
_entity.id
_entity.type
_entity.pdbx_description
1 polymer ?
#
loop_
_entity_poly.entity_id
_entity_poly.type
_entity_poly.pdbx_seq_one_letter_code
_entity_poly.pdbx_strand_id
1 'polypeptide(L)'
;MKTLVATILLSAFATAVAAASPNDNNAAAQTACGSNSIKFDVKRTHEHPVIDAKPEQATLYVFSDLRAVGHVFGCGVVTRVGLDGKWIGANCGNSYVSSAVDAGEHHLCSNWQTKALFHPQPVSLSSFTAEPGHTYYFRTLVLSDPNKPSDIDLEPINADEGRLLASSLPSGLSQPKH
;
A
#
# COMPACT_ATOMS: atom_id res chain seq x y z
N MET A 1 -44.56 -36.35 41.59
CA MET A 1 -43.32 -36.21 40.79
C MET A 1 -43.68 -35.41 39.54
N LYS A 2 -43.32 -34.13 39.45
CA LYS A 2 -43.57 -33.27 38.27
C LYS A 2 -42.22 -33.08 37.56
N THR A 3 -42.13 -33.60 36.35
CA THR A 3 -40.97 -33.49 35.49
C THR A 3 -41.03 -32.16 34.71
N LEU A 4 -40.07 -31.26 34.97
CA LEU A 4 -39.88 -30.05 34.19
C LEU A 4 -39.01 -30.38 32.94
N VAL A 5 -39.54 -30.17 31.76
CA VAL A 5 -38.80 -30.24 30.51
C VAL A 5 -38.32 -28.82 30.18
N ALA A 6 -37.03 -28.58 30.23
CA ALA A 6 -36.41 -27.32 29.80
C ALA A 6 -36.13 -27.37 28.30
N THR A 7 -36.80 -26.53 27.54
CA THR A 7 -36.57 -26.37 26.11
C THR A 7 -35.48 -25.31 25.89
N ILE A 8 -34.31 -25.74 25.40
CA ILE A 8 -33.21 -24.86 25.04
C ILE A 8 -33.44 -24.39 23.57
N LEU A 9 -33.71 -23.09 23.41
CA LEU A 9 -33.76 -22.43 22.12
C LEU A 9 -32.36 -22.05 21.68
N LEU A 10 -31.85 -22.76 20.67
CA LEU A 10 -30.59 -22.45 20.01
C LEU A 10 -30.84 -21.37 18.94
N SER A 11 -30.47 -20.12 19.22
CA SER A 11 -30.52 -19.03 18.23
C SER A 11 -29.26 -19.08 17.38
N ALA A 12 -29.42 -19.50 16.12
CA ALA A 12 -28.35 -19.43 15.09
C ALA A 12 -28.21 -17.98 14.61
N PHE A 13 -27.09 -17.33 14.95
CA PHE A 13 -26.69 -16.07 14.34
C PHE A 13 -26.10 -16.36 12.96
N ALA A 14 -26.85 -16.06 11.90
CA ALA A 14 -26.33 -16.04 10.54
C ALA A 14 -25.53 -14.74 10.34
N THR A 15 -24.21 -14.81 10.28
CA THR A 15 -23.35 -13.71 9.85
C THR A 15 -23.46 -13.58 8.33
N ALA A 16 -24.15 -12.57 7.85
CA ALA A 16 -24.17 -12.22 6.44
C ALA A 16 -22.82 -11.59 6.08
N VAL A 17 -22.01 -12.30 5.29
CA VAL A 17 -20.85 -11.71 4.63
C VAL A 17 -21.40 -10.86 3.47
N ALA A 18 -21.37 -9.54 3.63
CA ALA A 18 -21.72 -8.63 2.56
C ALA A 18 -20.59 -8.66 1.50
N ALA A 19 -20.91 -9.12 0.29
CA ALA A 19 -20.01 -8.98 -0.85
C ALA A 19 -19.91 -7.49 -1.21
N ALA A 20 -18.68 -6.93 -1.23
CA ALA A 20 -18.45 -5.54 -1.62
C ALA A 20 -18.88 -5.32 -3.09
N SER A 21 -19.64 -4.23 -3.33
CA SER A 21 -20.08 -3.82 -4.66
C SER A 21 -18.89 -3.24 -5.47
N PRO A 22 -18.88 -3.34 -6.82
CA PRO A 22 -17.84 -2.68 -7.65
C PRO A 22 -17.73 -1.17 -7.43
N ASN A 23 -18.80 -0.52 -6.99
CA ASN A 23 -18.80 0.90 -6.62
C ASN A 23 -18.01 1.16 -5.32
N ASP A 24 -17.98 0.21 -4.39
CA ASP A 24 -17.27 0.34 -3.12
C ASP A 24 -15.75 0.34 -3.32
N ASN A 25 -15.25 -0.45 -4.29
CA ASN A 25 -13.83 -0.46 -4.64
C ASN A 25 -13.35 0.88 -5.22
N ASN A 26 -14.19 1.57 -6.00
CA ASN A 26 -13.85 2.88 -6.53
C ASN A 26 -13.87 3.97 -5.44
N ALA A 27 -14.81 3.90 -4.50
CA ALA A 27 -14.86 4.78 -3.34
C ALA A 27 -13.65 4.56 -2.42
N ALA A 28 -13.26 3.30 -2.14
CA ALA A 28 -12.07 2.97 -1.37
C ALA A 28 -10.79 3.48 -2.04
N ALA A 29 -10.67 3.35 -3.37
CA ALA A 29 -9.53 3.89 -4.12
C ALA A 29 -9.47 5.43 -4.03
N GLN A 30 -10.60 6.12 -4.04
CA GLN A 30 -10.64 7.58 -3.87
C GLN A 30 -10.29 8.02 -2.45
N THR A 31 -10.57 7.19 -1.45
CA THR A 31 -10.26 7.48 -0.05
C THR A 31 -8.77 7.30 0.25
N ALA A 32 -8.12 6.32 -0.36
CA ALA A 32 -6.72 6.00 -0.10
C ALA A 32 -5.74 6.69 -1.07
N CYS A 33 -6.10 6.80 -2.36
CA CYS A 33 -5.24 7.37 -3.41
C CYS A 33 -5.44 8.86 -3.55
N GLY A 34 -4.39 9.57 -3.97
CA GLY A 34 -4.46 10.96 -4.39
C GLY A 34 -5.02 11.14 -5.81
N SER A 35 -5.13 12.40 -6.25
CA SER A 35 -5.62 12.74 -7.59
C SER A 35 -4.78 12.10 -8.71
N ASN A 36 -5.45 11.52 -9.71
CA ASN A 36 -4.80 10.90 -10.87
C ASN A 36 -4.03 11.86 -11.77
N SER A 37 -4.29 13.18 -11.66
CA SER A 37 -3.55 14.21 -12.41
C SER A 37 -2.12 14.41 -11.91
N ILE A 38 -1.84 14.08 -10.64
CA ILE A 38 -0.52 14.28 -10.04
C ILE A 38 0.43 13.18 -10.52
N LYS A 39 1.56 13.59 -11.07
CA LYS A 39 2.67 12.72 -11.46
C LYS A 39 3.93 13.15 -10.74
N PHE A 40 4.89 12.25 -10.63
CA PHE A 40 6.16 12.49 -9.96
C PHE A 40 7.33 12.26 -10.90
N ASP A 41 8.36 13.10 -10.77
CA ASP A 41 9.71 12.75 -11.13
C ASP A 41 10.36 12.03 -9.95
N VAL A 42 10.98 10.89 -10.22
CA VAL A 42 11.57 10.04 -9.18
C VAL A 42 13.04 9.83 -9.49
N LYS A 43 13.87 10.04 -8.46
CA LYS A 43 15.30 9.69 -8.46
C LYS A 43 15.56 8.75 -7.30
N ARG A 44 16.46 7.79 -7.49
CA ARG A 44 16.94 6.94 -6.39
C ARG A 44 18.20 7.55 -5.78
N THR A 45 18.28 7.54 -4.46
CA THR A 45 19.47 7.93 -3.73
C THR A 45 19.80 6.89 -2.68
N HIS A 46 21.09 6.69 -2.40
CA HIS A 46 21.56 5.87 -1.29
C HIS A 46 21.60 6.63 0.04
N GLU A 47 21.25 7.91 0.02
CA GLU A 47 21.00 8.64 1.24
C GLU A 47 19.66 8.16 1.83
N HIS A 48 19.69 7.73 3.09
CA HIS A 48 18.52 7.31 3.83
C HIS A 48 17.97 8.53 4.57
N PRO A 49 16.81 9.08 4.16
CA PRO A 49 16.24 10.23 4.84
C PRO A 49 15.90 9.85 6.29
N VAL A 50 16.31 10.69 7.21
CA VAL A 50 15.85 10.58 8.60
C VAL A 50 14.38 11.01 8.62
N ILE A 51 13.52 10.12 9.05
CA ILE A 51 12.11 10.45 9.25
C ILE A 51 11.99 11.11 10.62
N ASP A 52 11.71 12.40 10.63
CA ASP A 52 11.43 13.16 11.86
C ASP A 52 9.99 12.91 12.32
N ALA A 53 9.73 11.68 12.75
CA ALA A 53 8.45 11.31 13.34
C ALA A 53 8.40 11.80 14.80
N LYS A 54 7.34 12.53 15.14
CA LYS A 54 7.08 12.96 16.51
C LYS A 54 6.76 11.76 17.39
N PRO A 55 6.87 11.88 18.73
CA PRO A 55 6.58 10.78 19.64
C PRO A 55 5.18 10.18 19.51
N GLU A 56 4.19 11.00 19.09
CA GLU A 56 2.80 10.59 18.83
C GLU A 56 2.56 10.00 17.44
N GLN A 57 3.57 9.98 16.59
CA GLN A 57 3.49 9.47 15.21
C GLN A 57 4.16 8.09 15.07
N ALA A 58 3.77 7.39 14.04
CA ALA A 58 4.42 6.18 13.55
C ALA A 58 5.27 6.50 12.30
N THR A 59 6.09 5.55 11.89
CA THR A 59 6.85 5.61 10.65
C THR A 59 6.33 4.56 9.67
N LEU A 60 6.11 4.97 8.43
CA LEU A 60 5.68 4.11 7.33
C LEU A 60 6.80 3.99 6.30
N TYR A 61 7.09 2.75 5.86
CA TYR A 61 7.92 2.44 4.70
C TYR A 61 7.11 1.66 3.68
N VAL A 62 7.18 2.08 2.42
CA VAL A 62 6.57 1.35 1.30
C VAL A 62 7.64 1.08 0.25
N PHE A 63 7.97 -0.19 0.08
CA PHE A 63 8.97 -0.66 -0.87
C PHE A 63 8.33 -0.97 -2.22
N SER A 64 9.05 -0.71 -3.32
CA SER A 64 8.68 -1.21 -4.65
C SER A 64 9.55 -2.41 -4.98
N ASP A 65 8.93 -3.55 -5.25
CA ASP A 65 9.60 -4.80 -5.63
C ASP A 65 9.27 -5.15 -7.07
N LEU A 66 10.26 -5.04 -7.94
CA LEU A 66 10.14 -5.32 -9.37
C LEU A 66 10.65 -6.71 -9.77
N ARG A 67 10.82 -7.63 -8.81
CA ARG A 67 11.33 -8.99 -9.11
C ARG A 67 10.44 -9.74 -10.10
N ALA A 68 9.15 -9.42 -10.13
CA ALA A 68 8.19 -10.04 -11.03
C ALA A 68 8.17 -9.46 -12.45
N VAL A 69 8.86 -8.34 -12.71
CA VAL A 69 8.80 -7.60 -14.00
C VAL A 69 9.94 -7.98 -14.97
N GLY A 70 10.73 -8.98 -14.65
CA GLY A 70 11.85 -9.40 -15.52
C GLY A 70 12.93 -8.32 -15.64
N HIS A 71 13.38 -8.05 -16.84
CA HIS A 71 14.54 -7.18 -17.10
C HIS A 71 14.24 -5.66 -17.09
N VAL A 72 13.28 -5.18 -16.29
CA VAL A 72 13.07 -3.73 -16.14
C VAL A 72 14.16 -3.17 -15.24
N PHE A 73 15.15 -2.54 -15.84
CA PHE A 73 16.24 -1.89 -15.13
C PHE A 73 15.92 -0.42 -14.81
N GLY A 74 16.36 0.04 -13.64
CA GLY A 74 16.26 1.45 -13.27
C GLY A 74 14.84 1.90 -12.92
N CYS A 75 14.47 3.11 -13.34
CA CYS A 75 13.17 3.73 -13.07
C CYS A 75 12.14 3.51 -14.19
N GLY A 76 12.18 2.39 -14.92
CA GLY A 76 11.22 2.07 -15.98
C GLY A 76 9.78 1.96 -15.53
N VAL A 77 9.56 1.54 -14.28
CA VAL A 77 8.25 1.53 -13.62
C VAL A 77 8.30 2.46 -12.41
N VAL A 78 7.37 3.42 -12.38
CA VAL A 78 7.17 4.33 -11.25
C VAL A 78 5.86 3.97 -10.59
N THR A 79 5.92 3.63 -9.30
CA THR A 79 4.76 3.38 -8.45
C THR A 79 4.53 4.57 -7.54
N ARG A 80 3.30 5.05 -7.45
CA ARG A 80 2.89 6.09 -6.51
C ARG A 80 2.36 5.46 -5.24
N VAL A 81 2.64 6.11 -4.12
CA VAL A 81 2.14 5.70 -2.80
C VAL A 81 1.20 6.77 -2.29
N GLY A 82 -0.05 6.39 -2.05
CA GLY A 82 -1.10 7.25 -1.50
C GLY A 82 -1.42 6.85 -0.07
N LEU A 83 -1.75 7.82 0.73
CA LEU A 83 -2.20 7.68 2.11
C LEU A 83 -3.37 8.64 2.34
N ASP A 84 -4.51 8.14 2.78
CA ASP A 84 -5.69 8.91 3.14
C ASP A 84 -6.09 9.97 2.08
N GLY A 85 -6.13 9.53 0.83
CA GLY A 85 -6.53 10.39 -0.30
C GLY A 85 -5.46 11.34 -0.82
N LYS A 86 -4.22 11.24 -0.35
CA LYS A 86 -3.10 12.09 -0.79
C LYS A 86 -1.92 11.23 -1.24
N TRP A 87 -1.26 11.63 -2.31
CA TRP A 87 0.02 11.04 -2.68
C TRP A 87 1.10 11.52 -1.73
N ILE A 88 1.73 10.60 -1.00
CA ILE A 88 2.86 10.90 -0.10
C ILE A 88 4.21 10.77 -0.82
N GLY A 89 4.23 10.17 -2.01
CA GLY A 89 5.42 10.04 -2.82
C GLY A 89 5.28 9.04 -3.95
N ALA A 90 6.40 8.77 -4.59
CA ALA A 90 6.53 7.74 -5.60
C ALA A 90 7.92 7.11 -5.53
N ASN A 91 8.04 5.85 -5.89
CA ASN A 91 9.29 5.14 -5.99
C ASN A 91 9.44 4.47 -7.35
N CYS A 92 10.63 4.05 -7.69
CA CYS A 92 10.92 3.38 -8.95
C CYS A 92 12.03 2.34 -8.79
N GLY A 93 11.92 1.28 -9.54
CA GLY A 93 12.85 0.17 -9.34
C GLY A 93 12.74 -0.38 -7.92
N ASN A 94 13.77 -1.05 -7.45
CA ASN A 94 13.86 -1.50 -6.07
C ASN A 94 14.27 -0.32 -5.19
N SER A 95 13.30 0.45 -4.71
CA SER A 95 13.48 1.58 -3.80
C SER A 95 12.27 1.73 -2.89
N TYR A 96 12.32 2.66 -1.94
CA TYR A 96 11.22 2.89 -1.01
C TYR A 96 10.82 4.36 -0.89
N VAL A 97 9.58 4.58 -0.49
CA VAL A 97 9.07 5.84 0.06
C VAL A 97 8.89 5.66 1.56
N SER A 98 9.24 6.67 2.34
CA SER A 98 8.98 6.68 3.78
C SER A 98 8.32 7.98 4.22
N SER A 99 7.50 7.92 5.26
CA SER A 99 6.75 9.06 5.80
C SER A 99 6.47 8.87 7.29
N ALA A 100 6.41 9.97 8.04
CA ALA A 100 5.73 9.97 9.33
C ALA A 100 4.22 9.93 9.09
N VAL A 101 3.49 9.22 9.95
CA VAL A 101 2.03 9.09 9.92
C VAL A 101 1.46 9.28 11.32
N ASP A 102 0.31 9.92 11.43
CA ASP A 102 -0.36 10.11 12.72
C ASP A 102 -0.85 8.77 13.27
N ALA A 103 -1.15 8.71 14.56
CA ALA A 103 -1.75 7.51 15.14
C ALA A 103 -3.22 7.39 14.69
N GLY A 104 -3.67 6.18 14.39
CA GLY A 104 -5.05 5.90 13.98
C GLY A 104 -5.14 4.96 12.79
N GLU A 105 -6.35 4.83 12.24
CA GLU A 105 -6.62 4.03 11.05
C GLU A 105 -6.24 4.80 9.79
N HIS A 106 -5.53 4.12 8.89
CA HIS A 106 -5.05 4.66 7.63
C HIS A 106 -5.40 3.79 6.45
N HIS A 107 -5.68 4.43 5.31
CA HIS A 107 -5.94 3.79 4.03
C HIS A 107 -4.75 4.03 3.10
N LEU A 108 -4.09 2.95 2.71
CA LEU A 108 -2.91 2.96 1.87
C LEU A 108 -3.26 2.54 0.44
N CYS A 109 -2.65 3.20 -0.53
CA CYS A 109 -2.84 2.95 -1.94
C CYS A 109 -1.49 2.84 -2.65
N SER A 110 -1.39 1.90 -3.58
CA SER A 110 -0.32 1.89 -4.58
C SER A 110 -0.90 1.79 -5.99
N ASN A 111 -0.36 2.55 -6.93
CA ASN A 111 -0.68 2.40 -8.34
C ASN A 111 0.50 2.75 -9.24
N TRP A 112 0.42 2.39 -10.52
CA TRP A 112 1.41 2.80 -11.52
C TRP A 112 1.14 4.21 -12.01
N GLN A 113 2.19 5.00 -12.05
CA GLN A 113 2.15 6.29 -12.70
C GLN A 113 2.27 6.19 -14.22
N THR A 114 3.09 5.26 -14.71
CA THR A 114 3.36 5.08 -16.13
C THR A 114 2.13 4.43 -16.76
N LYS A 115 1.62 5.02 -17.83
CA LYS A 115 0.57 4.38 -18.63
C LYS A 115 1.20 3.18 -19.34
N ALA A 116 0.92 1.98 -18.88
CA ALA A 116 1.14 0.79 -19.68
C ALA A 116 0.19 0.87 -20.89
N LEU A 117 0.74 0.65 -22.07
CA LEU A 117 0.00 0.69 -23.32
C LEU A 117 -1.26 -0.19 -23.20
N PHE A 118 -2.44 0.41 -23.36
CA PHE A 118 -3.76 -0.25 -23.52
C PHE A 118 -4.48 -0.79 -22.28
N HIS A 119 -4.00 -0.63 -21.05
CA HIS A 119 -4.70 -1.14 -19.86
C HIS A 119 -5.00 -0.04 -18.83
N PRO A 120 -6.12 -0.15 -18.10
CA PRO A 120 -6.34 0.69 -16.93
C PRO A 120 -5.15 0.51 -15.96
N GLN A 121 -4.77 1.60 -15.30
CA GLN A 121 -3.68 1.55 -14.31
C GLN A 121 -4.14 0.68 -13.13
N PRO A 122 -3.44 -0.40 -12.81
CA PRO A 122 -3.79 -1.22 -11.66
C PRO A 122 -3.61 -0.41 -10.38
N VAL A 123 -4.49 -0.66 -9.43
CA VAL A 123 -4.51 -0.04 -8.10
C VAL A 123 -4.61 -1.14 -7.08
N SER A 124 -3.74 -1.12 -6.08
CA SER A 124 -3.87 -1.97 -4.90
C SER A 124 -4.07 -1.13 -3.65
N LEU A 125 -4.91 -1.62 -2.76
CA LEU A 125 -5.32 -0.94 -1.53
C LEU A 125 -4.99 -1.82 -0.33
N SER A 126 -4.63 -1.17 0.77
CA SER A 126 -4.46 -1.80 2.07
C SER A 126 -4.89 -0.83 3.17
N SER A 127 -5.12 -1.32 4.37
CA SER A 127 -5.37 -0.50 5.54
C SER A 127 -4.56 -1.01 6.72
N PHE A 128 -4.25 -0.10 7.65
CA PHE A 128 -3.56 -0.45 8.90
C PHE A 128 -3.90 0.57 9.99
N THR A 129 -3.75 0.14 11.23
CA THR A 129 -3.86 1.03 12.38
C THR A 129 -2.45 1.39 12.86
N ALA A 130 -2.10 2.67 12.78
CA ALA A 130 -0.81 3.18 13.25
C ALA A 130 -0.84 3.44 14.75
N GLU A 131 0.15 2.92 15.46
CA GLU A 131 0.39 3.17 16.88
C GLU A 131 1.62 4.08 17.06
N PRO A 132 1.62 5.01 18.03
CA PRO A 132 2.73 5.90 18.27
C PRO A 132 4.06 5.15 18.46
N GLY A 133 5.13 5.64 17.85
CA GLY A 133 6.47 5.07 17.97
C GLY A 133 6.70 3.76 17.20
N HIS A 134 5.67 3.21 16.55
CA HIS A 134 5.80 1.98 15.76
C HIS A 134 6.24 2.27 14.32
N THR A 135 6.83 1.26 13.68
CA THR A 135 7.21 1.31 12.27
C THR A 135 6.49 0.24 11.49
N TYR A 136 5.86 0.65 10.40
CA TYR A 136 5.07 -0.20 9.51
C TYR A 136 5.78 -0.33 8.16
N TYR A 137 5.76 -1.54 7.62
CA TYR A 137 6.44 -1.88 6.38
C TYR A 137 5.46 -2.53 5.42
N PHE A 138 5.39 -1.99 4.22
CA PHE A 138 4.58 -2.53 3.12
C PHE A 138 5.45 -2.72 1.89
N ARG A 139 5.05 -3.65 1.04
CA ARG A 139 5.67 -3.91 -0.24
C ARG A 139 4.66 -3.80 -1.36
N THR A 140 4.98 -3.03 -2.37
CA THR A 140 4.29 -3.02 -3.65
C THR A 140 4.96 -4.04 -4.56
N LEU A 141 4.27 -5.13 -4.86
CA LEU A 141 4.66 -6.11 -5.87
C LEU A 141 4.09 -5.70 -7.22
N VAL A 142 4.95 -5.60 -8.21
CA VAL A 142 4.53 -5.39 -9.58
C VAL A 142 4.53 -6.73 -10.28
N LEU A 143 3.34 -7.20 -10.67
CA LEU A 143 3.13 -8.49 -11.31
C LEU A 143 3.02 -8.30 -12.82
N SER A 144 3.92 -8.88 -13.57
CA SER A 144 3.90 -8.87 -15.02
C SER A 144 3.92 -10.30 -15.55
N ASP A 145 2.88 -10.65 -16.28
CA ASP A 145 2.76 -11.91 -17.01
C ASP A 145 2.58 -11.57 -18.50
N PRO A 146 3.38 -12.15 -19.43
CA PRO A 146 3.24 -11.88 -20.85
C PRO A 146 1.84 -12.17 -21.43
N ASN A 147 1.07 -13.03 -20.76
CA ASN A 147 -0.24 -13.50 -21.22
C ASN A 147 -1.42 -12.88 -20.43
N LYS A 148 -1.15 -11.98 -19.51
CA LYS A 148 -2.16 -11.34 -18.65
C LYS A 148 -1.93 -9.83 -18.53
N PRO A 149 -2.96 -9.04 -18.25
CA PRO A 149 -2.77 -7.68 -17.82
C PRO A 149 -1.81 -7.62 -16.63
N SER A 150 -0.89 -6.66 -16.66
CA SER A 150 -0.03 -6.40 -15.51
C SER A 150 -0.87 -5.93 -14.32
N ASP A 151 -0.51 -6.37 -13.14
CA ASP A 151 -1.20 -6.07 -11.90
C ASP A 151 -0.23 -5.55 -10.84
N ILE A 152 -0.76 -5.04 -9.75
CA ILE A 152 0.00 -4.50 -8.62
C ILE A 152 -0.65 -5.01 -7.34
N ASP A 153 0.18 -5.46 -6.42
CA ASP A 153 -0.26 -5.87 -5.08
C ASP A 153 0.46 -5.05 -4.01
N LEU A 154 -0.24 -4.74 -2.93
CA LEU A 154 0.26 -3.97 -1.79
C LEU A 154 0.03 -4.74 -0.51
N GLU A 155 1.09 -5.33 0.01
CA GLU A 155 1.04 -6.24 1.14
C GLU A 155 1.89 -5.76 2.32
N PRO A 156 1.48 -5.99 3.57
CA PRO A 156 2.33 -5.77 4.72
C PRO A 156 3.47 -6.81 4.73
N ILE A 157 4.65 -6.40 5.18
CA ILE A 157 5.78 -7.30 5.42
C ILE A 157 6.21 -7.24 6.89
N ASN A 158 6.86 -8.30 7.35
CA ASN A 158 7.31 -8.35 8.74
C ASN A 158 8.46 -7.35 9.01
N ALA A 159 8.63 -7.01 10.29
CA ALA A 159 9.59 -5.99 10.69
C ALA A 159 11.06 -6.36 10.41
N ASP A 160 11.42 -7.64 10.41
CA ASP A 160 12.81 -8.06 10.14
C ASP A 160 13.15 -7.87 8.66
N GLU A 161 12.26 -8.29 7.76
CA GLU A 161 12.40 -8.05 6.33
C GLU A 161 12.36 -6.55 6.02
N GLY A 162 11.44 -5.81 6.64
CA GLY A 162 11.30 -4.37 6.46
C GLY A 162 12.56 -3.60 6.84
N ARG A 163 13.18 -3.91 7.98
CA ARG A 163 14.44 -3.30 8.41
C ARG A 163 15.60 -3.63 7.46
N LEU A 164 15.68 -4.88 7.00
CA LEU A 164 16.69 -5.29 6.03
C LEU A 164 16.55 -4.48 4.73
N LEU A 165 15.33 -4.38 4.19
CA LEU A 165 15.07 -3.65 2.96
C LEU A 165 15.33 -2.14 3.13
N ALA A 166 14.90 -1.54 4.25
CA ALA A 166 15.15 -0.12 4.53
C ALA A 166 16.63 0.23 4.62
N SER A 167 17.47 -0.69 5.10
CA SER A 167 18.92 -0.48 5.20
C SER A 167 19.69 -0.76 3.90
N SER A 168 19.14 -1.61 3.01
CA SER A 168 19.84 -2.08 1.81
C SER A 168 19.37 -1.44 0.51
N LEU A 169 18.11 -0.99 0.44
CA LEU A 169 17.57 -0.37 -0.76
C LEU A 169 17.74 1.15 -0.76
N PRO A 170 17.92 1.76 -1.94
CA PRO A 170 17.90 3.22 -2.06
C PRO A 170 16.53 3.80 -1.73
N SER A 171 16.50 5.02 -1.23
CA SER A 171 15.26 5.78 -1.10
C SER A 171 14.83 6.40 -2.44
N GLY A 172 13.52 6.55 -2.62
CA GLY A 172 12.92 7.27 -3.73
C GLY A 172 12.71 8.74 -3.38
N LEU A 173 13.49 9.63 -3.99
CA LEU A 173 13.23 11.07 -3.94
C LEU A 173 12.22 11.39 -5.04
N SER A 174 11.01 11.77 -4.65
CA SER A 174 9.93 12.09 -5.57
C SER A 174 9.54 13.56 -5.46
N GLN A 175 9.38 14.22 -6.62
CA GLN A 175 8.89 15.58 -6.73
C GLN A 175 7.69 15.61 -7.67
N PRO A 176 6.58 16.29 -7.31
CA PRO A 176 5.46 16.46 -8.23
C PRO A 176 5.93 17.12 -9.53
N LYS A 177 5.47 16.60 -10.68
CA LYS A 177 5.65 17.24 -11.99
C LYS A 177 4.67 18.42 -12.12
N HIS A 178 5.18 19.54 -12.54
CA HIS A 178 4.40 20.71 -12.90
C HIS A 178 3.97 20.65 -14.36
#